data_973d8388604d95a8c3bf3ef10ee4d593
#
_entry.id   973d8388604d95a8c3bf3ef10ee4d593
#
_cell.length_a   1.000
_cell.length_b   1.000
_cell.length_c   1.000
_cell.angle_alpha   90.00
_cell.angle_beta   90.00
_cell.angle_gamma   90.00
#
_symmetry.space_group_name_H-M   'P 1'
#
loop_
_entity.id
_entity.type
_entity.pdbx_description
1 polymer ?
#
loop_
_entity_poly.entity_id
_entity_poly.type
_entity_poly.pdbx_seq_one_letter_code
_entity_poly.pdbx_strand_id
1 'polypeptide(L)'
;MQQKKSAIVTGASSGIGFSIAKELCNHGYEVYGFGRDFSKPEVASYIEMQPLFHTKVCDLLETQQMCDMAKEIAKSTQLYILVNAAGVGYYGLHEELNVKQIQTLVRTNLEVPMILTNRLLRMLKQNRGHIINVSSITAKQNNPHGCAYGAVKAGLTSFGSSLFEEARKYGIKVTTIHPDMTDTDLYRDADFACAKETGCYLESDQIAEAGHF
;
A
#
# COMPACT_ATOMS: atom_id res chain seq x y z
N MET A 1 25.98 2.57 17.36
CA MET A 1 24.89 3.38 16.77
C MET A 1 23.65 2.50 16.72
N GLN A 2 22.55 2.95 17.29
CA GLN A 2 21.28 2.20 17.22
C GLN A 2 20.79 2.27 15.77
N GLN A 3 20.55 1.12 15.14
CA GLN A 3 20.08 1.05 13.75
C GLN A 3 18.67 1.67 13.69
N LYS A 4 18.46 2.64 12.79
CA LYS A 4 17.14 3.28 12.63
C LYS A 4 16.11 2.26 12.17
N LYS A 5 14.92 2.36 12.73
CA LYS A 5 13.78 1.58 12.25
C LYS A 5 13.42 1.99 10.82
N SER A 6 13.17 1.02 9.97
CA SER A 6 12.82 1.27 8.57
C SER A 6 11.41 0.78 8.22
N ALA A 7 10.89 1.35 7.15
CA ALA A 7 9.61 0.99 6.56
C ALA A 7 9.75 0.74 5.06
N ILE A 8 9.02 -0.24 4.55
CA ILE A 8 8.80 -0.44 3.11
C ILE A 8 7.35 -0.03 2.82
N VAL A 9 7.17 0.86 1.84
CA VAL A 9 5.86 1.35 1.40
C VAL A 9 5.70 1.10 -0.09
N THR A 10 4.72 0.28 -0.48
CA THR A 10 4.37 0.08 -1.88
C THR A 10 3.38 1.14 -2.35
N GLY A 11 3.49 1.57 -3.61
CA GLY A 11 2.66 2.65 -4.14
C GLY A 11 3.02 4.04 -3.58
N ALA A 12 4.26 4.23 -3.13
CA ALA A 12 4.73 5.45 -2.47
C ALA A 12 4.99 6.62 -3.42
N SER A 13 4.69 6.50 -4.71
CA SER A 13 4.87 7.56 -5.70
C SER A 13 3.64 8.45 -5.89
N SER A 14 2.53 8.20 -5.18
CA SER A 14 1.31 9.03 -5.23
C SER A 14 0.29 8.64 -4.17
N GLY A 15 -0.71 9.49 -3.98
CA GLY A 15 -1.91 9.21 -3.20
C GLY A 15 -1.62 8.71 -1.78
N ILE A 16 -2.43 7.76 -1.31
CA ILE A 16 -2.37 7.24 0.06
C ILE A 16 -0.98 6.70 0.42
N GLY A 17 -0.32 5.97 -0.49
CA GLY A 17 1.01 5.41 -0.24
C GLY A 17 2.07 6.48 -0.03
N PHE A 18 2.03 7.57 -0.80
CA PHE A 18 2.94 8.70 -0.63
C PHE A 18 2.66 9.45 0.68
N SER A 19 1.39 9.69 1.03
CA SER A 19 1.02 10.34 2.29
C SER A 19 1.45 9.54 3.52
N ILE A 20 1.25 8.21 3.50
CA ILE A 20 1.76 7.33 4.56
C ILE A 20 3.29 7.38 4.65
N ALA A 21 3.98 7.40 3.51
CA ALA A 21 5.44 7.49 3.48
C ALA A 21 5.95 8.82 4.08
N LYS A 22 5.28 9.95 3.81
CA LYS A 22 5.55 11.25 4.43
C LYS A 22 5.41 11.16 5.96
N GLU A 23 4.30 10.62 6.42
CA GLU A 23 4.00 10.53 7.84
C GLU A 23 5.01 9.64 8.58
N LEU A 24 5.41 8.52 8.00
CA LEU A 24 6.47 7.68 8.55
C LEU A 24 7.82 8.39 8.63
N CYS A 25 8.18 9.19 7.62
CA CYS A 25 9.39 10.02 7.67
C CYS A 25 9.30 11.06 8.80
N ASN A 26 8.14 11.70 9.01
CA ASN A 26 7.90 12.65 10.11
C ASN A 26 8.08 11.99 11.48
N HIS A 27 7.76 10.71 11.60
CA HIS A 27 7.99 9.90 12.80
C HIS A 27 9.42 9.32 12.90
N GLY A 28 10.32 9.71 12.01
CA GLY A 28 11.74 9.36 12.06
C GLY A 28 12.07 7.96 11.50
N TYR A 29 11.16 7.32 10.81
CA TYR A 29 11.45 6.07 10.10
C TYR A 29 12.25 6.35 8.83
N GLU A 30 13.16 5.45 8.50
CA GLU A 30 13.81 5.40 7.20
C GLU A 30 12.88 4.68 6.22
N VAL A 31 12.36 5.39 5.22
CA VAL A 31 11.29 4.90 4.35
C VAL A 31 11.83 4.52 2.96
N TYR A 32 11.58 3.30 2.55
CA TYR A 32 11.87 2.78 1.22
C TYR A 32 10.57 2.70 0.43
N GLY A 33 10.34 3.70 -0.42
CA GLY A 33 9.13 3.83 -1.22
C GLY A 33 9.25 3.12 -2.57
N PHE A 34 8.42 2.10 -2.80
CA PHE A 34 8.32 1.39 -4.08
C PHE A 34 7.29 2.05 -4.98
N GLY A 35 7.66 2.36 -6.20
CA GLY A 35 6.79 2.95 -7.21
C GLY A 35 7.41 2.87 -8.59
N ARG A 36 6.61 3.10 -9.63
CA ARG A 36 7.07 3.06 -11.03
C ARG A 36 7.71 4.37 -11.47
N ASP A 37 7.21 5.48 -10.93
CA ASP A 37 7.63 6.82 -11.33
C ASP A 37 7.45 7.80 -10.16
N PHE A 38 8.50 8.54 -9.84
CA PHE A 38 8.55 9.54 -8.77
C PHE A 38 8.75 10.96 -9.31
N SER A 39 8.49 11.18 -10.61
CA SER A 39 8.73 12.45 -11.29
C SER A 39 7.65 13.51 -11.07
N LYS A 40 6.54 13.18 -10.41
CA LYS A 40 5.51 14.18 -10.08
C LYS A 40 6.13 15.31 -9.26
N PRO A 41 5.89 16.60 -9.62
CA PRO A 41 6.59 17.74 -9.01
C PRO A 41 6.53 17.77 -7.49
N GLU A 42 5.37 17.50 -6.90
CA GLU A 42 5.18 17.47 -5.45
C GLU A 42 5.97 16.34 -4.77
N VAL A 43 6.09 15.19 -5.44
CA VAL A 43 6.83 14.02 -4.93
C VAL A 43 8.34 14.27 -5.06
N ALA A 44 8.78 14.73 -6.23
CA ALA A 44 10.20 15.04 -6.50
C ALA A 44 10.73 16.09 -5.52
N SER A 45 9.99 17.20 -5.32
CA SER A 45 10.38 18.24 -4.37
C SER A 45 10.46 17.71 -2.92
N TYR A 46 9.54 16.84 -2.52
CA TYR A 46 9.58 16.24 -1.18
C TYR A 46 10.81 15.34 -0.99
N ILE A 47 11.13 14.52 -1.99
CA ILE A 47 12.28 13.61 -1.96
C ILE A 47 13.60 14.38 -1.82
N GLU A 48 13.75 15.49 -2.52
CA GLU A 48 14.96 16.33 -2.44
C GLU A 48 15.18 16.90 -1.02
N MET A 49 14.11 17.19 -0.28
CA MET A 49 14.17 17.77 1.05
C MET A 49 14.15 16.74 2.18
N GLN A 50 13.76 15.48 1.91
CA GLN A 50 13.56 14.46 2.94
C GLN A 50 14.62 13.36 2.88
N PRO A 51 15.70 13.45 3.65
CA PRO A 51 16.79 12.47 3.60
C PRO A 51 16.43 11.07 4.11
N LEU A 52 15.28 10.92 4.75
CA LEU A 52 14.78 9.62 5.23
C LEU A 52 13.96 8.88 4.17
N PHE A 53 13.64 9.51 3.04
CA PHE A 53 12.86 8.91 1.97
C PHE A 53 13.78 8.39 0.86
N HIS A 54 13.77 7.10 0.62
CA HIS A 54 14.55 6.42 -0.42
C HIS A 54 13.62 5.84 -1.49
N THR A 55 13.75 6.31 -2.71
CA THR A 55 12.98 5.78 -3.84
C THR A 55 13.50 4.43 -4.31
N LYS A 56 12.59 3.53 -4.62
CA LYS A 56 12.85 2.24 -5.27
C LYS A 56 11.95 2.13 -6.50
N VAL A 57 12.54 2.50 -7.66
CA VAL A 57 11.82 2.40 -8.93
C VAL A 57 11.68 0.93 -9.30
N CYS A 58 10.44 0.44 -9.30
CA CYS A 58 10.13 -0.96 -9.53
C CYS A 58 8.69 -1.11 -10.03
N ASP A 59 8.49 -1.95 -11.05
CA ASP A 59 7.18 -2.52 -11.32
C ASP A 59 6.96 -3.70 -10.36
N LEU A 60 5.95 -3.59 -9.49
CA LEU A 60 5.66 -4.62 -8.51
C LEU A 60 5.23 -5.96 -9.14
N LEU A 61 4.83 -5.94 -10.41
CA LEU A 61 4.50 -7.15 -11.18
C LEU A 61 5.73 -7.92 -11.64
N GLU A 62 6.91 -7.28 -11.60
CA GLU A 62 8.21 -7.94 -11.75
C GLU A 62 8.61 -8.58 -10.41
N THR A 63 7.92 -9.67 -10.08
CA THR A 63 7.90 -10.29 -8.75
C THR A 63 9.30 -10.60 -8.20
N GLN A 64 10.22 -11.10 -9.04
CA GLN A 64 11.58 -11.44 -8.59
C GLN A 64 12.36 -10.19 -8.20
N GLN A 65 12.34 -9.15 -9.06
CA GLN A 65 13.01 -7.88 -8.80
C GLN A 65 12.49 -7.23 -7.52
N MET A 66 11.17 -7.15 -7.37
CA MET A 66 10.51 -6.62 -6.18
C MET A 66 10.98 -7.35 -4.90
N CYS A 67 10.97 -8.70 -4.94
CA CYS A 67 11.37 -9.51 -3.79
C CYS A 67 12.84 -9.32 -3.43
N ASP A 68 13.73 -9.24 -4.41
CA ASP A 68 15.16 -9.10 -4.17
C ASP A 68 15.49 -7.74 -3.57
N MET A 69 14.90 -6.66 -4.11
CA MET A 69 15.02 -5.32 -3.53
C MET A 69 14.50 -5.25 -2.10
N ALA A 70 13.33 -5.83 -1.84
CA ALA A 70 12.74 -5.83 -0.49
C ALA A 70 13.59 -6.62 0.52
N LYS A 71 14.15 -7.77 0.11
CA LYS A 71 15.04 -8.57 0.96
C LYS A 71 16.36 -7.87 1.24
N GLU A 72 16.93 -7.17 0.27
CA GLU A 72 18.16 -6.38 0.45
C GLU A 72 17.96 -5.30 1.51
N ILE A 73 16.89 -4.52 1.39
CA ILE A 73 16.51 -3.51 2.39
C ILE A 73 16.36 -4.13 3.78
N ALA A 74 15.60 -5.22 3.86
CA ALA A 74 15.34 -5.87 5.13
C ALA A 74 16.60 -6.48 5.78
N LYS A 75 17.62 -6.84 5.01
CA LYS A 75 18.92 -7.32 5.53
C LYS A 75 19.82 -6.18 5.99
N SER A 76 19.75 -5.03 5.32
CA SER A 76 20.63 -3.87 5.60
C SER A 76 20.08 -2.93 6.66
N THR A 77 18.80 -3.08 7.05
CA THR A 77 18.10 -2.18 7.97
C THR A 77 17.35 -2.95 9.06
N GLN A 78 16.84 -2.23 10.07
CA GLN A 78 15.88 -2.77 11.02
C GLN A 78 14.45 -2.60 10.47
N LEU A 79 14.05 -3.47 9.54
CA LEU A 79 12.70 -3.41 8.96
C LEU A 79 11.63 -3.61 10.04
N TYR A 80 10.83 -2.57 10.27
CA TYR A 80 9.80 -2.55 11.30
C TYR A 80 8.39 -2.44 10.72
N ILE A 81 8.21 -1.73 9.60
CA ILE A 81 6.89 -1.52 8.98
C ILE A 81 6.89 -2.01 7.53
N LEU A 82 5.83 -2.72 7.14
CA LEU A 82 5.47 -3.00 5.75
C LEU A 82 4.10 -2.40 5.46
N VAL A 83 4.04 -1.48 4.50
CA VAL A 83 2.79 -0.87 4.01
C VAL A 83 2.47 -1.37 2.61
N ASN A 84 1.40 -2.12 2.49
CA ASN A 84 0.81 -2.57 1.24
C ASN A 84 -0.23 -1.54 0.78
N ALA A 85 0.22 -0.45 0.13
CA ALA A 85 -0.64 0.64 -0.35
C ALA A 85 -0.74 0.71 -1.88
N ALA A 86 0.10 -0.02 -2.61
CA ALA A 86 -0.03 -0.10 -4.06
C ALA A 86 -1.39 -0.70 -4.45
N GLY A 87 -2.05 -0.07 -5.42
CA GLY A 87 -3.31 -0.55 -5.93
C GLY A 87 -3.63 0.02 -7.31
N VAL A 88 -4.47 -0.71 -8.02
CA VAL A 88 -5.09 -0.26 -9.27
C VAL A 88 -6.59 -0.49 -9.16
N GLY A 89 -7.38 0.36 -9.82
CA GLY A 89 -8.82 0.24 -9.94
C GLY A 89 -9.21 0.15 -11.41
N TYR A 90 -10.06 -0.80 -11.75
CA TYR A 90 -10.79 -0.84 -13.02
C TYR A 90 -12.26 -0.98 -12.67
N TYR A 91 -13.04 -0.05 -13.15
CA TYR A 91 -14.46 0.11 -12.85
C TYR A 91 -15.26 -0.01 -14.13
N GLY A 92 -16.53 -0.36 -14.03
CA GLY A 92 -17.46 -0.61 -15.11
C GLY A 92 -18.22 -1.93 -14.93
N LEU A 93 -19.10 -2.28 -15.87
CA LEU A 93 -19.79 -3.56 -15.86
C LEU A 93 -18.77 -4.70 -15.96
N HIS A 94 -18.98 -5.78 -15.21
CA HIS A 94 -17.99 -6.87 -15.14
C HIS A 94 -17.69 -7.49 -16.51
N GLU A 95 -18.68 -7.56 -17.41
CA GLU A 95 -18.55 -8.07 -18.76
C GLU A 95 -17.70 -7.18 -19.69
N GLU A 96 -17.48 -5.92 -19.32
CA GLU A 96 -16.65 -4.96 -20.07
C GLU A 96 -15.17 -5.05 -19.70
N LEU A 97 -14.83 -5.68 -18.56
CA LEU A 97 -13.46 -5.86 -18.15
C LEU A 97 -12.77 -6.93 -19.00
N ASN A 98 -11.63 -6.57 -19.57
CA ASN A 98 -10.80 -7.55 -20.26
C ASN A 98 -9.95 -8.39 -19.29
N VAL A 99 -9.46 -9.54 -19.79
CA VAL A 99 -8.67 -10.48 -19.00
C VAL A 99 -7.44 -9.82 -18.36
N LYS A 100 -6.75 -8.93 -19.07
CA LYS A 100 -5.54 -8.24 -18.57
C LYS A 100 -5.87 -7.33 -17.40
N GLN A 101 -6.99 -6.62 -17.44
CA GLN A 101 -7.45 -5.77 -16.33
C GLN A 101 -7.75 -6.60 -15.08
N ILE A 102 -8.46 -7.73 -15.23
CA ILE A 102 -8.76 -8.64 -14.12
C ILE A 102 -7.47 -9.20 -13.51
N GLN A 103 -6.54 -9.69 -14.36
CA GLN A 103 -5.24 -10.19 -13.90
C GLN A 103 -4.43 -9.11 -13.18
N THR A 104 -4.41 -7.88 -13.71
CA THR A 104 -3.69 -6.76 -13.08
C THR A 104 -4.30 -6.40 -11.73
N LEU A 105 -5.64 -6.39 -11.60
CA LEU A 105 -6.33 -6.21 -10.32
C LEU A 105 -5.87 -7.24 -9.29
N VAL A 106 -5.94 -8.52 -9.63
CA VAL A 106 -5.58 -9.62 -8.72
C VAL A 106 -4.11 -9.54 -8.33
N ARG A 107 -3.23 -9.37 -9.29
CA ARG A 107 -1.79 -9.35 -9.07
C ARG A 107 -1.37 -8.15 -8.21
N THR A 108 -1.82 -6.94 -8.55
CA THR A 108 -1.40 -5.73 -7.84
C THR A 108 -2.02 -5.63 -6.46
N ASN A 109 -3.35 -5.83 -6.34
CA ASN A 109 -4.05 -5.55 -5.08
C ASN A 109 -4.04 -6.70 -4.08
N LEU A 110 -3.73 -7.93 -4.49
CA LEU A 110 -3.79 -9.11 -3.62
C LEU A 110 -2.51 -9.95 -3.64
N GLU A 111 -2.05 -10.38 -4.81
CA GLU A 111 -0.88 -11.26 -4.93
C GLU A 111 0.41 -10.58 -4.41
N VAL A 112 0.68 -9.34 -4.84
CA VAL A 112 1.85 -8.56 -4.41
C VAL A 112 1.90 -8.38 -2.88
N PRO A 113 0.83 -7.92 -2.19
CA PRO A 113 0.80 -7.87 -0.72
C PRO A 113 1.10 -9.20 -0.06
N MET A 114 0.53 -10.30 -0.55
CA MET A 114 0.75 -11.63 0.01
C MET A 114 2.20 -12.09 -0.16
N ILE A 115 2.79 -11.88 -1.33
CA ILE A 115 4.17 -12.26 -1.63
C ILE A 115 5.16 -11.44 -0.79
N LEU A 116 5.04 -10.10 -0.78
CA LEU A 116 5.92 -9.25 0.03
C LEU A 116 5.84 -9.59 1.51
N THR A 117 4.63 -9.76 2.02
CA THR A 117 4.43 -10.18 3.40
C THR A 117 5.12 -11.52 3.69
N ASN A 118 4.93 -12.52 2.83
CA ASN A 118 5.59 -13.83 2.98
C ASN A 118 7.12 -13.69 3.05
N ARG A 119 7.70 -12.89 2.14
CA ARG A 119 9.15 -12.70 2.05
C ARG A 119 9.76 -11.97 3.24
N LEU A 120 9.00 -11.05 3.86
CA LEU A 120 9.48 -10.17 4.92
C LEU A 120 9.00 -10.60 6.33
N LEU A 121 8.01 -11.50 6.43
CA LEU A 121 7.35 -11.85 7.68
C LEU A 121 8.31 -12.31 8.77
N ARG A 122 9.34 -13.09 8.42
CA ARG A 122 10.33 -13.56 9.40
C ARG A 122 11.08 -12.41 10.07
N MET A 123 11.47 -11.41 9.29
CA MET A 123 12.21 -10.26 9.81
C MET A 123 11.30 -9.32 10.59
N LEU A 124 10.07 -9.14 10.12
CA LEU A 124 9.03 -8.41 10.86
C LEU A 124 8.73 -9.09 12.21
N LYS A 125 8.68 -10.44 12.27
CA LYS A 125 8.52 -11.19 13.54
C LYS A 125 9.70 -10.95 14.50
N GLN A 126 10.93 -10.93 14.01
CA GLN A 126 12.11 -10.64 14.83
C GLN A 126 12.09 -9.24 15.44
N ASN A 127 11.57 -8.27 14.70
CA ASN A 127 11.52 -6.87 15.11
C ASN A 127 10.20 -6.48 15.80
N ARG A 128 9.25 -7.40 15.99
CA ARG A 128 7.88 -7.12 16.48
C ARG A 128 7.22 -6.00 15.68
N GLY A 129 7.29 -6.13 14.36
CA GLY A 129 6.94 -5.09 13.41
C GLY A 129 5.43 -4.91 13.21
N HIS A 130 5.10 -4.09 12.21
CA HIS A 130 3.74 -3.74 11.87
C HIS A 130 3.51 -3.91 10.36
N ILE A 131 2.43 -4.58 9.99
CA ILE A 131 1.97 -4.72 8.61
C ILE A 131 0.69 -3.91 8.46
N ILE A 132 0.67 -3.04 7.45
CA ILE A 132 -0.47 -2.17 7.15
C ILE A 132 -0.95 -2.47 5.74
N ASN A 133 -2.22 -2.85 5.61
CA ASN A 133 -2.87 -3.12 4.34
C ASN A 133 -3.86 -2.02 4.02
N VAL A 134 -3.73 -1.38 2.86
CA VAL A 134 -4.71 -0.41 2.36
C VAL A 134 -5.73 -1.15 1.51
N SER A 135 -6.86 -1.48 2.15
CA SER A 135 -8.02 -2.10 1.52
C SER A 135 -8.97 -1.03 0.92
N SER A 136 -10.24 -1.16 1.10
CA SER A 136 -11.29 -0.22 0.67
C SER A 136 -12.59 -0.53 1.40
N ILE A 137 -13.48 0.45 1.50
CA ILE A 137 -14.86 0.23 1.98
C ILE A 137 -15.59 -0.80 1.11
N THR A 138 -15.23 -0.91 -0.19
CA THR A 138 -15.80 -1.89 -1.12
C THR A 138 -15.45 -3.34 -0.77
N ALA A 139 -14.52 -3.57 0.16
CA ALA A 139 -14.29 -4.89 0.75
C ALA A 139 -15.44 -5.34 1.69
N LYS A 140 -16.27 -4.41 2.15
CA LYS A 140 -17.37 -4.63 3.10
C LYS A 140 -18.74 -4.24 2.54
N GLN A 141 -18.76 -3.47 1.47
CA GLN A 141 -19.98 -3.00 0.82
C GLN A 141 -19.99 -3.45 -0.64
N ASN A 142 -21.18 -3.75 -1.16
CA ASN A 142 -21.34 -4.11 -2.57
C ASN A 142 -21.06 -2.90 -3.47
N ASN A 143 -20.32 -3.14 -4.55
CA ASN A 143 -20.05 -2.14 -5.59
C ASN A 143 -20.34 -2.75 -6.96
N PRO A 144 -21.53 -2.49 -7.56
CA PRO A 144 -21.94 -3.07 -8.85
C PRO A 144 -20.98 -2.73 -10.00
N HIS A 145 -20.35 -1.56 -10.00
CA HIS A 145 -19.38 -1.15 -11.01
C HIS A 145 -17.92 -1.49 -10.65
N GLY A 146 -17.70 -2.23 -9.57
CA GLY A 146 -16.38 -2.58 -9.06
C GLY A 146 -16.30 -4.02 -8.56
N CYS A 147 -17.03 -4.96 -9.17
CA CYS A 147 -17.10 -6.35 -8.69
C CYS A 147 -15.73 -6.99 -8.48
N ALA A 148 -14.84 -6.91 -9.47
CA ALA A 148 -13.50 -7.48 -9.38
C ALA A 148 -12.63 -6.73 -8.37
N TYR A 149 -12.71 -5.39 -8.32
CA TYR A 149 -12.00 -4.57 -7.35
C TYR A 149 -12.45 -4.87 -5.90
N GLY A 150 -13.76 -4.92 -5.66
CA GLY A 150 -14.31 -5.28 -4.35
C GLY A 150 -13.86 -6.66 -3.89
N ALA A 151 -13.86 -7.64 -4.80
CA ALA A 151 -13.43 -9.00 -4.51
C ALA A 151 -11.95 -9.07 -4.08
N VAL A 152 -11.02 -8.39 -4.76
CA VAL A 152 -9.59 -8.40 -4.38
C VAL A 152 -9.36 -7.64 -3.08
N LYS A 153 -10.09 -6.54 -2.81
CA LYS A 153 -10.01 -5.81 -1.54
C LYS A 153 -10.61 -6.59 -0.38
N ALA A 154 -11.68 -7.36 -0.60
CA ALA A 154 -12.20 -8.30 0.39
C ALA A 154 -11.19 -9.42 0.67
N GLY A 155 -10.53 -9.96 -0.36
CA GLY A 155 -9.45 -10.92 -0.23
C GLY A 155 -8.28 -10.38 0.61
N LEU A 156 -7.84 -9.14 0.36
CA LEU A 156 -6.79 -8.48 1.15
C LEU A 156 -7.21 -8.29 2.62
N THR A 157 -8.47 -7.95 2.86
CA THR A 157 -9.02 -7.82 4.21
C THR A 157 -9.01 -9.15 4.96
N SER A 158 -9.49 -10.22 4.32
CA SER A 158 -9.47 -11.57 4.88
C SER A 158 -8.05 -12.06 5.15
N PHE A 159 -7.12 -11.80 4.23
CA PHE A 159 -5.70 -12.09 4.42
C PHE A 159 -5.13 -11.38 5.64
N GLY A 160 -5.39 -10.07 5.79
CA GLY A 160 -4.93 -9.29 6.94
C GLY A 160 -5.45 -9.82 8.27
N SER A 161 -6.73 -10.17 8.35
CA SER A 161 -7.36 -10.73 9.55
C SER A 161 -6.76 -12.09 9.93
N SER A 162 -6.58 -12.98 8.96
CA SER A 162 -5.98 -14.30 9.19
C SER A 162 -4.51 -14.20 9.60
N LEU A 163 -3.77 -13.29 8.96
CA LEU A 163 -2.36 -13.04 9.27
C LEU A 163 -2.18 -12.47 10.69
N PHE A 164 -3.10 -11.61 11.15
CA PHE A 164 -3.08 -11.13 12.52
C PHE A 164 -3.18 -12.29 13.53
N GLU A 165 -4.14 -13.19 13.35
CA GLU A 165 -4.30 -14.35 14.23
C GLU A 165 -3.06 -15.27 14.24
N GLU A 166 -2.41 -15.46 13.07
CA GLU A 166 -1.18 -16.25 12.97
C GLU A 166 0.01 -15.56 13.66
N ALA A 167 0.14 -14.24 13.48
CA ALA A 167 1.37 -13.51 13.78
C ALA A 167 1.36 -12.78 15.13
N ARG A 168 0.20 -12.49 15.74
CA ARG A 168 0.06 -11.73 17.00
C ARG A 168 0.86 -12.32 18.17
N LYS A 169 1.02 -13.64 18.23
CA LYS A 169 1.83 -14.31 19.27
C LYS A 169 3.33 -13.96 19.21
N TYR A 170 3.79 -13.42 18.07
CA TYR A 170 5.16 -12.93 17.90
C TYR A 170 5.27 -11.41 18.13
N GLY A 171 4.21 -10.75 18.57
CA GLY A 171 4.17 -9.31 18.78
C GLY A 171 4.02 -8.47 17.51
N ILE A 172 3.65 -9.08 16.37
CA ILE A 172 3.36 -8.37 15.13
C ILE A 172 1.96 -7.72 15.23
N LYS A 173 1.89 -6.47 14.78
CA LYS A 173 0.63 -5.79 14.52
C LYS A 173 0.25 -5.96 13.05
N VAL A 174 -1.02 -6.15 12.77
CA VAL A 174 -1.58 -6.12 11.41
C VAL A 174 -2.80 -5.21 11.42
N THR A 175 -2.72 -4.13 10.66
CA THR A 175 -3.82 -3.16 10.49
C THR A 175 -4.31 -3.21 9.06
N THR A 176 -5.63 -3.26 8.87
CA THR A 176 -6.23 -3.11 7.54
C THR A 176 -7.13 -1.88 7.56
N ILE A 177 -6.76 -0.87 6.79
CA ILE A 177 -7.55 0.35 6.61
C ILE A 177 -8.52 0.17 5.44
N HIS A 178 -9.71 0.74 5.60
CA HIS A 178 -10.79 0.64 4.61
C HIS A 178 -11.21 2.05 4.19
N PRO A 179 -10.38 2.76 3.40
CA PRO A 179 -10.74 4.10 2.93
C PRO A 179 -12.03 4.04 2.13
N ASP A 180 -12.84 5.08 2.26
CA ASP A 180 -13.91 5.41 1.36
C ASP A 180 -13.33 6.17 0.15
N MET A 181 -14.18 6.82 -0.65
CA MET A 181 -13.74 7.58 -1.82
C MET A 181 -12.66 8.58 -1.41
N THR A 182 -11.48 8.44 -2.02
CA THR A 182 -10.31 9.25 -1.72
C THR A 182 -9.82 9.91 -2.99
N ASP A 183 -9.51 11.20 -2.94
CA ASP A 183 -8.99 11.93 -4.11
C ASP A 183 -7.58 11.42 -4.46
N THR A 184 -7.53 10.52 -5.42
CA THR A 184 -6.31 9.88 -5.94
C THR A 184 -6.48 9.51 -7.41
N ASP A 185 -5.37 9.21 -8.07
CA ASP A 185 -5.37 8.70 -9.45
C ASP A 185 -6.02 7.31 -9.63
N LEU A 186 -6.54 6.71 -8.57
CA LEU A 186 -7.17 5.38 -8.61
C LEU A 186 -8.40 5.35 -9.54
N TYR A 187 -9.08 6.48 -9.67
CA TYR A 187 -10.32 6.63 -10.43
C TYR A 187 -10.12 7.23 -11.82
N ARG A 188 -8.85 7.35 -12.31
CA ARG A 188 -8.57 8.00 -13.60
C ARG A 188 -9.29 7.36 -14.79
N ASP A 189 -9.52 6.05 -14.73
CA ASP A 189 -10.15 5.26 -15.79
C ASP A 189 -11.58 4.83 -15.40
N ALA A 190 -12.17 5.45 -14.36
CA ALA A 190 -13.54 5.20 -13.95
C ALA A 190 -14.54 6.03 -14.79
N ASP A 191 -15.74 5.53 -14.95
CA ASP A 191 -16.87 6.25 -15.55
C ASP A 191 -17.53 7.28 -14.60
N PHE A 192 -16.97 7.44 -13.41
CA PHE A 192 -17.35 8.40 -12.40
C PHE A 192 -16.13 9.17 -11.88
N ALA A 193 -16.35 10.38 -11.39
CA ALA A 193 -15.33 11.19 -10.73
C ALA A 193 -15.57 11.25 -9.22
N CYS A 194 -14.50 11.46 -8.47
CA CYS A 194 -14.61 11.78 -7.05
C CYS A 194 -15.45 13.05 -6.91
N ALA A 195 -16.54 13.01 -6.14
CA ALA A 195 -17.36 14.19 -5.89
C ALA A 195 -16.53 15.19 -5.08
N LYS A 196 -16.25 16.37 -5.67
CA LYS A 196 -15.43 17.41 -5.03
C LYS A 196 -16.19 18.27 -4.03
N GLU A 197 -17.38 17.85 -3.61
CA GLU A 197 -18.13 18.52 -2.56
C GLU A 197 -17.53 18.20 -1.19
N THR A 198 -17.43 19.23 -0.33
CA THR A 198 -16.88 19.09 1.02
C THR A 198 -17.61 17.99 1.81
N GLY A 199 -16.88 17.01 2.28
CA GLY A 199 -17.43 15.88 3.04
C GLY A 199 -17.81 14.65 2.21
N CYS A 200 -17.67 14.70 0.88
CA CYS A 200 -17.96 13.55 0.00
C CYS A 200 -16.73 12.73 -0.40
N TYR A 201 -15.54 13.14 0.02
CA TYR A 201 -14.29 12.40 -0.21
C TYR A 201 -13.29 12.63 0.93
N LEU A 202 -12.28 11.75 1.00
CA LEU A 202 -11.16 11.85 1.92
C LEU A 202 -9.92 12.34 1.19
N GLU A 203 -9.09 13.13 1.90
CA GLU A 203 -7.74 13.43 1.47
C GLU A 203 -6.79 12.27 1.88
N SER A 204 -5.78 12.02 1.05
CA SER A 204 -4.80 10.97 1.33
C SER A 204 -4.06 11.18 2.67
N ASP A 205 -3.81 12.43 3.06
CA ASP A 205 -3.13 12.79 4.31
C ASP A 205 -4.01 12.46 5.54
N GLN A 206 -5.33 12.62 5.47
CA GLN A 206 -6.26 12.21 6.55
C GLN A 206 -6.20 10.71 6.81
N ILE A 207 -6.03 9.90 5.75
CA ILE A 207 -5.90 8.45 5.88
C ILE A 207 -4.55 8.09 6.51
N ALA A 208 -3.49 8.81 6.18
CA ALA A 208 -2.17 8.61 6.75
C ALA A 208 -2.16 8.93 8.25
N GLU A 209 -2.73 10.06 8.67
CA GLU A 209 -2.87 10.46 10.07
C GLU A 209 -3.66 9.44 10.90
N ALA A 210 -4.73 8.87 10.34
CA ALA A 210 -5.55 7.86 11.02
C ALA A 210 -4.82 6.52 11.22
N GLY A 211 -3.70 6.28 10.52
CA GLY A 211 -2.97 5.03 10.54
C GLY A 211 -2.26 4.72 11.87
N HIS A 212 -2.08 5.67 12.76
CA HIS A 212 -1.39 5.56 14.07
C HIS A 212 -0.13 4.69 14.00
N PHE A 213 0.91 5.19 13.36
CA PHE A 213 2.20 4.50 13.13
C PHE A 213 3.15 4.52 14.34
#